data_df3392c0e71ec2eb2d7e79925e93d51b
#
_entry.id   df3392c0e71ec2eb2d7e79925e93d51b
#
_cell.length_a   1.000
_cell.length_b   1.000
_cell.length_c   1.000
_cell.angle_alpha   90.00
_cell.angle_beta   90.00
_cell.angle_gamma   90.00
#
_symmetry.space_group_name_H-M   'P 1'
#
loop_
_entity.id
_entity.type
_entity.pdbx_description
1 polymer ?
#
loop_
_entity_poly.entity_id
_entity_poly.type
_entity_poly.pdbx_seq_one_letter_code
_entity_poly.pdbx_strand_id
1 'polypeptide(L)'
;MDRVQQLEEIHSQSLELFKKKNQDYGDAFAKYGTLGVLVRISDKLQRFQSITKNQITLVEDEKLEDTLLDLHNYSAMALMLLKEN
;
A
#
# COMPACT_ATOMS: atom_id res chain seq x y z
N MET A 1 -11.33 -0.56 -21.99
CA MET A 1 -11.54 -0.77 -20.54
C MET A 1 -11.90 0.55 -19.90
N ASP A 2 -12.96 0.59 -19.16
CA ASP A 2 -13.32 1.82 -18.46
C ASP A 2 -12.60 1.95 -17.12
N ARG A 3 -12.71 3.11 -16.50
CA ARG A 3 -12.00 3.40 -15.23
C ARG A 3 -12.51 2.56 -14.07
N VAL A 4 -13.80 2.24 -14.05
CA VAL A 4 -14.37 1.39 -12.99
C VAL A 4 -13.75 -0.01 -13.05
N GLN A 5 -13.67 -0.58 -14.24
CA GLN A 5 -13.04 -1.88 -14.42
C GLN A 5 -11.57 -1.86 -14.04
N GLN A 6 -10.85 -0.79 -14.38
CA GLN A 6 -9.45 -0.65 -13.98
C GLN A 6 -9.31 -0.65 -12.46
N LEU A 7 -10.16 0.09 -11.78
CA LEU A 7 -10.11 0.15 -10.31
C LEU A 7 -10.45 -1.20 -9.69
N GLU A 8 -11.44 -1.90 -10.24
CA GLU A 8 -11.80 -3.23 -9.76
C GLU A 8 -10.63 -4.20 -9.87
N GLU A 9 -9.87 -4.13 -10.96
CA GLU A 9 -8.69 -4.97 -11.15
C GLU A 9 -7.60 -4.65 -10.13
N ILE A 10 -7.39 -3.36 -9.85
CA ILE A 10 -6.44 -2.93 -8.84
C ILE A 10 -6.88 -3.40 -7.46
N HIS A 11 -8.15 -3.29 -7.14
CA HIS A 11 -8.69 -3.80 -5.88
C HIS A 11 -8.45 -5.30 -5.73
N SER A 12 -8.68 -6.06 -6.80
CA SER A 12 -8.47 -7.50 -6.78
C SER A 12 -7.00 -7.84 -6.55
N GLN A 13 -6.11 -7.17 -7.25
CA GLN A 13 -4.67 -7.34 -7.11
C GLN A 13 -4.20 -6.97 -5.72
N SER A 14 -4.69 -5.86 -5.20
CA SER A 14 -4.36 -5.37 -3.86
C SER A 14 -4.86 -6.32 -2.78
N LEU A 15 -6.04 -6.88 -2.97
CA LEU A 15 -6.61 -7.84 -2.03
C LEU A 15 -5.76 -9.12 -1.96
N GLU A 16 -5.34 -9.63 -3.10
CA GLU A 16 -4.48 -10.81 -3.12
C GLU A 16 -3.14 -10.56 -2.42
N LEU A 17 -2.56 -9.39 -2.64
CA LEU A 17 -1.32 -9.02 -1.96
C LEU A 17 -1.53 -8.91 -0.45
N PHE A 18 -2.64 -8.29 -0.04
CA PHE A 18 -2.99 -8.18 1.38
C PHE A 18 -3.15 -9.54 2.03
N LYS A 19 -3.85 -10.46 1.35
CA LYS A 19 -4.06 -11.81 1.88
C LYS A 19 -2.73 -12.52 2.15
N LYS A 20 -1.78 -12.42 1.22
CA LYS A 20 -0.46 -13.03 1.38
C LYS A 20 0.27 -12.47 2.59
N LYS A 21 0.32 -11.14 2.71
CA LYS A 21 1.01 -10.49 3.82
C LYS A 21 0.32 -10.74 5.15
N ASN A 22 -1.00 -10.72 5.15
CA ASN A 22 -1.78 -10.97 6.36
C ASN A 22 -1.59 -12.40 6.87
N GLN A 23 -1.40 -13.35 5.97
CA GLN A 23 -1.12 -14.72 6.33
C GLN A 23 0.18 -14.85 7.11
N ASP A 24 1.19 -14.05 6.72
CA ASP A 24 2.50 -14.07 7.37
C ASP A 24 2.55 -13.22 8.65
N TYR A 25 1.94 -12.05 8.61
CA TYR A 25 2.08 -11.05 9.68
C TYR A 25 0.82 -10.89 10.53
N GLY A 26 -0.31 -11.44 10.08
CA GLY A 26 -1.57 -11.35 10.81
C GLY A 26 -1.96 -9.91 11.07
N ASP A 27 -2.34 -9.62 12.32
CA ASP A 27 -2.85 -8.34 12.74
C ASP A 27 -1.76 -7.37 13.22
N ALA A 28 -0.51 -7.62 12.86
CA ALA A 28 0.62 -6.82 13.34
C ALA A 28 0.47 -5.33 13.00
N PHE A 29 -0.17 -5.01 11.88
CA PHE A 29 -0.35 -3.61 11.48
C PHE A 29 -1.20 -2.80 12.48
N ALA A 30 -2.03 -3.47 13.26
CA ALA A 30 -2.92 -2.81 14.21
C ALA A 30 -2.22 -2.50 15.54
N LYS A 31 -1.00 -2.97 15.76
CA LYS A 31 -0.30 -2.88 17.03
C LYS A 31 -0.20 -1.45 17.55
N TYR A 32 0.11 -0.51 16.68
CA TYR A 32 0.26 0.90 17.05
C TYR A 32 -0.89 1.76 16.54
N GLY A 33 -1.98 1.12 16.15
CA GLY A 33 -3.19 1.80 15.69
C GLY A 33 -3.00 2.54 14.38
N THR A 34 -3.94 3.43 14.11
CA THR A 34 -3.94 4.23 12.89
C THR A 34 -2.64 5.02 12.72
N LEU A 35 -2.11 5.58 13.81
CA LEU A 35 -0.86 6.34 13.75
C LEU A 35 0.29 5.49 13.21
N GLY A 36 0.39 4.24 13.66
CA GLY A 36 1.43 3.33 13.17
C GLY A 36 1.33 3.10 11.67
N VAL A 37 0.11 2.98 11.15
CA VAL A 37 -0.10 2.81 9.72
C VAL A 37 0.27 4.09 8.96
N LEU A 38 -0.06 5.26 9.50
CA LEU A 38 0.30 6.54 8.89
C LEU A 38 1.82 6.72 8.79
N VAL A 39 2.57 6.24 9.78
CA VAL A 39 4.04 6.26 9.72
C VAL A 39 4.54 5.41 8.55
N ARG A 40 3.95 4.25 8.32
CA ARG A 40 4.32 3.40 7.19
C ARG A 40 4.00 4.06 5.85
N ILE A 41 2.88 4.77 5.77
CA ILE A 41 2.52 5.54 4.57
C ILE A 41 3.60 6.60 4.32
N SER A 42 4.01 7.31 5.36
CA SER A 42 5.06 8.33 5.26
C SER A 42 6.37 7.75 4.74
N ASP A 43 6.78 6.59 5.26
CA ASP A 43 7.98 5.91 4.80
C ASP A 43 7.91 5.55 3.31
N LYS A 44 6.77 5.05 2.87
CA LYS A 44 6.57 4.70 1.47
C LYS A 44 6.59 5.92 0.56
N LEU A 45 6.03 7.03 1.02
CA LEU A 45 6.07 8.29 0.27
C LEU A 45 7.51 8.79 0.11
N GLN A 46 8.31 8.72 1.17
CA GLN A 46 9.72 9.09 1.10
C GLN A 46 10.47 8.20 0.08
N ARG A 47 10.19 6.92 0.09
CA ARG A 47 10.77 5.98 -0.85
C ARG A 47 10.39 6.33 -2.29
N PHE A 48 9.14 6.67 -2.50
CA PHE A 48 8.63 7.10 -3.80
C PHE A 48 9.36 8.36 -4.29
N GLN A 49 9.51 9.34 -3.41
CA GLN A 49 10.20 10.59 -3.72
C GLN A 49 11.67 10.35 -4.06
N SER A 50 12.32 9.46 -3.33
CA SER A 50 13.71 9.12 -3.58
C SER A 50 13.89 8.46 -4.95
N ILE A 51 13.02 7.53 -5.30
CA ILE A 51 13.04 6.87 -6.60
C ILE A 51 12.87 7.91 -7.71
N THR A 52 11.86 8.77 -7.59
CA THR A 52 11.55 9.77 -8.61
C THR A 52 12.70 10.78 -8.77
N LYS A 53 13.23 11.24 -7.64
CA LYS A 53 14.30 12.23 -7.61
C LYS A 53 15.57 11.72 -8.28
N ASN A 54 15.88 10.46 -8.09
CA ASN A 54 17.11 9.86 -8.60
C ASN A 54 16.95 9.23 -9.99
N GLN A 55 15.76 9.34 -10.58
CA GLN A 55 15.46 8.81 -11.91
C GLN A 55 15.72 7.31 -12.05
N ILE A 56 15.55 6.59 -10.95
CA ILE A 56 15.73 5.15 -10.92
C ILE A 56 14.52 4.42 -11.49
N THR A 57 13.41 5.12 -11.56
CA THR A 57 12.11 4.58 -11.96
C THR A 57 12.08 3.91 -13.32
N LEU A 58 12.87 4.40 -14.25
CA LEU A 58 12.85 3.87 -15.62
C LEU A 58 13.26 2.41 -15.69
N VAL A 59 14.02 1.96 -14.70
CA VAL A 59 14.51 0.58 -14.66
C VAL A 59 13.74 -0.24 -13.64
N GLU A 60 12.87 0.40 -12.82
CA GLU A 60 12.25 -0.23 -11.68
C GLU A 60 10.74 -0.01 -11.60
N ASP A 61 10.06 -0.10 -12.75
CA ASP A 61 8.61 0.02 -12.83
C ASP A 61 7.92 -0.92 -11.85
N GLU A 62 8.46 -2.12 -11.69
CA GLU A 62 7.91 -3.12 -10.78
C GLU A 62 7.95 -2.64 -9.34
N LYS A 63 9.04 -1.97 -8.94
CA LYS A 63 9.16 -1.42 -7.57
C LYS A 63 8.20 -0.26 -7.35
N LEU A 64 7.98 0.55 -8.37
CA LEU A 64 7.01 1.65 -8.29
C LEU A 64 5.61 1.09 -8.12
N GLU A 65 5.25 0.09 -8.91
CA GLU A 65 3.95 -0.57 -8.79
C GLU A 65 3.76 -1.17 -7.40
N ASP A 66 4.76 -1.88 -6.89
CA ASP A 66 4.69 -2.48 -5.56
C ASP A 66 4.49 -1.41 -4.48
N THR A 67 5.20 -0.29 -4.59
CA THR A 67 5.06 0.82 -3.63
C THR A 67 3.66 1.38 -3.66
N LEU A 68 3.09 1.56 -4.84
CA LEU A 68 1.74 2.09 -4.98
C LEU A 68 0.68 1.12 -4.44
N LEU A 69 0.85 -0.18 -4.67
CA LEU A 69 -0.04 -1.20 -4.11
C LEU A 69 0.05 -1.22 -2.58
N ASP A 70 1.24 -1.07 -2.03
CA ASP A 70 1.42 -0.99 -0.59
C ASP A 70 0.72 0.25 -0.02
N LEU A 71 0.86 1.41 -0.68
CA LEU A 71 0.18 2.63 -0.25
C LEU A 71 -1.34 2.46 -0.28
N HIS A 72 -1.85 1.81 -1.31
CA HIS A 72 -3.27 1.51 -1.42
C HIS A 72 -3.73 0.67 -0.22
N ASN A 73 -2.99 -0.38 0.10
CA ASN A 73 -3.35 -1.29 1.18
C ASN A 73 -3.17 -0.64 2.56
N TYR A 74 -2.14 0.17 2.76
CA TYR A 74 -1.97 0.90 4.01
C TYR A 74 -3.11 1.88 4.25
N SER A 75 -3.58 2.54 3.19
CA SER A 75 -4.74 3.43 3.31
C SER A 75 -5.98 2.66 3.75
N ALA A 76 -6.20 1.48 3.17
CA ALA A 76 -7.30 0.61 3.57
C ALA A 76 -7.15 0.16 5.03
N MET A 77 -5.94 -0.22 5.43
CA MET A 77 -5.66 -0.62 6.82
C MET A 77 -5.96 0.51 7.80
N ALA A 78 -5.56 1.74 7.46
CA ALA A 78 -5.86 2.90 8.30
C ALA A 78 -7.37 3.09 8.43
N LEU A 79 -8.12 2.93 7.36
CA LEU A 79 -9.58 3.03 7.39
C LEU A 79 -10.19 1.94 8.26
N MET A 80 -9.67 0.72 8.17
CA MET A 80 -10.13 -0.38 9.03
C MET A 80 -10.01 -0.01 10.51
N LEU A 81 -8.84 0.51 10.90
CA LEU A 81 -8.58 0.86 12.29
C LEU A 81 -9.42 2.05 12.75
N LEU A 82 -9.64 3.04 11.89
CA LEU A 82 -10.52 4.16 12.21
C LEU A 82 -11.94 3.70 12.49
N LYS A 83 -12.42 2.72 11.73
CA LYS A 83 -13.79 2.22 11.88
C LYS A 83 -13.98 1.35 13.12
N GLU A 84 -12.90 0.79 13.64
CA GLU A 84 -12.94 -0.03 14.84
C GLU A 84 -13.03 0.82 16.11
N ASN A 85 -12.75 2.09 16.02
CA ASN A 85 -12.87 3.02 17.14
C ASN A 85 -14.27 3.65 17.13
#